data_28443017d26239ee8e0e2705602cb545
#
_entry.id   28443017d26239ee8e0e2705602cb545
#
_cell.length_a   1.000
_cell.length_b   1.000
_cell.length_c   1.000
_cell.angle_alpha   90.00
_cell.angle_beta   90.00
_cell.angle_gamma   90.00
#
_symmetry.space_group_name_H-M   'P 1'
#
loop_
_entity.id
_entity.type
_entity.pdbx_description
1 polymer ?
#
loop_
_entity_poly.entity_id
_entity_poly.type
_entity_poly.pdbx_seq_one_letter_code
_entity_poly.pdbx_strand_id
1 'polypeptide(L)'
;MKLTAEQIQSNWETFILNINEHISSPRKEKLLEFYSKFEDRLMLMPASHKKEYHNAFPGGYIEHVNRVVKCALKQYLLFQEEGCDVSTFTKEELVFSAINHDLGKMGDKDDESY
;
A
#
# COMPACT_ATOMS: atom_id res chain seq x y z
N MET A 1 -14.42 13.08 -0.93
CA MET A 1 -13.75 12.81 -2.21
C MET A 1 -14.26 11.51 -2.80
N LYS A 2 -14.29 11.43 -4.11
CA LYS A 2 -14.73 10.24 -4.82
C LYS A 2 -13.77 9.95 -5.97
N LEU A 3 -13.36 8.67 -6.08
CA LEU A 3 -12.48 8.26 -7.16
C LEU A 3 -13.28 7.73 -8.35
N THR A 4 -12.81 7.99 -9.55
CA THR A 4 -13.38 7.40 -10.76
C THR A 4 -12.92 5.96 -10.90
N ALA A 5 -13.61 5.18 -11.74
CA ALA A 5 -13.20 3.80 -12.01
C ALA A 5 -11.78 3.75 -12.57
N GLU A 6 -11.42 4.71 -13.43
CA GLU A 6 -10.08 4.79 -14.00
C GLU A 6 -9.03 5.08 -12.93
N GLN A 7 -9.34 5.93 -11.97
CA GLN A 7 -8.43 6.24 -10.86
C GLN A 7 -8.23 5.02 -9.96
N ILE A 8 -9.30 4.28 -9.68
CA ILE A 8 -9.22 3.06 -8.87
C ILE A 8 -8.33 2.03 -9.57
N GLN A 9 -8.52 1.85 -10.87
CA GLN A 9 -7.70 0.93 -11.65
C GLN A 9 -6.23 1.37 -11.69
N SER A 10 -6.00 2.65 -11.92
CA SER A 10 -4.64 3.21 -11.95
C SER A 10 -3.94 3.07 -10.61
N ASN A 11 -4.66 3.26 -9.52
CA ASN A 11 -4.10 3.08 -8.17
C ASN A 11 -3.69 1.63 -7.91
N TRP A 12 -4.51 0.68 -8.38
CA TRP A 12 -4.16 -0.73 -8.26
C TRP A 12 -2.89 -1.06 -9.05
N GLU A 13 -2.79 -0.54 -10.27
CA GLU A 13 -1.61 -0.75 -11.10
C GLU A 13 -0.36 -0.18 -10.43
N THR A 14 -0.47 0.99 -9.82
CA THR A 14 0.64 1.60 -9.07
C THR A 14 1.03 0.75 -7.86
N PHE A 15 0.04 0.21 -7.15
CA PHE A 15 0.28 -0.67 -6.00
C PHE A 15 1.08 -1.90 -6.43
N ILE A 16 0.66 -2.56 -7.50
CA ILE A 16 1.36 -3.74 -8.04
C ILE A 16 2.76 -3.36 -8.54
N LEU A 17 2.88 -2.21 -9.21
CA LEU A 17 4.18 -1.73 -9.69
C LEU A 17 5.15 -1.50 -8.53
N ASN A 18 4.68 -0.94 -7.42
CA ASN A 18 5.52 -0.73 -6.25
C ASN A 18 6.08 -2.06 -5.71
N ILE A 19 5.28 -3.11 -5.70
CA ILE A 19 5.76 -4.44 -5.30
C ILE A 19 6.82 -4.93 -6.28
N ASN A 20 6.54 -4.82 -7.57
CA ASN A 20 7.48 -5.28 -8.59
C ASN A 20 8.82 -4.55 -8.57
N GLU A 21 8.80 -3.24 -8.32
CA GLU A 21 10.01 -2.43 -8.36
C GLU A 21 10.84 -2.50 -7.09
N HIS A 22 10.20 -2.66 -5.93
CA HIS A 22 10.90 -2.50 -4.66
C HIS A 22 11.11 -3.78 -3.87
N ILE A 23 10.38 -4.83 -4.18
CA ILE A 23 10.48 -6.08 -3.43
C ILE A 23 11.20 -7.13 -4.28
N SER A 24 12.21 -7.77 -3.70
CA SER A 24 12.99 -8.78 -4.42
C SER A 24 12.38 -10.17 -4.30
N SER A 25 12.75 -11.04 -5.25
CA SER A 25 12.34 -12.44 -5.24
C SER A 25 13.05 -13.19 -4.10
N PRO A 26 12.45 -14.19 -3.49
CA PRO A 26 11.14 -14.79 -3.78
C PRO A 26 9.96 -14.09 -3.10
N ARG A 27 10.22 -13.10 -2.26
CA ARG A 27 9.16 -12.39 -1.53
C ARG A 27 8.20 -11.68 -2.48
N LYS A 28 8.74 -11.12 -3.57
CA LYS A 28 7.93 -10.44 -4.58
C LYS A 28 6.80 -11.33 -5.09
N GLU A 29 7.14 -12.54 -5.54
CA GLU A 29 6.16 -13.45 -6.13
C GLU A 29 5.11 -13.89 -5.10
N LYS A 30 5.53 -14.08 -3.86
CA LYS A 30 4.62 -14.46 -2.79
C LYS A 30 3.61 -13.35 -2.47
N LEU A 31 4.09 -12.11 -2.46
CA LEU A 31 3.21 -10.96 -2.24
C LEU A 31 2.23 -10.78 -3.38
N LEU A 32 2.72 -10.88 -4.63
CA LEU A 32 1.85 -10.73 -5.79
C LEU A 32 0.77 -11.80 -5.80
N GLU A 33 1.12 -13.04 -5.49
CA GLU A 33 0.15 -14.13 -5.39
C GLU A 33 -0.88 -13.85 -4.31
N PHE A 34 -0.43 -13.43 -3.14
CA PHE A 34 -1.32 -13.13 -2.02
C PHE A 34 -2.31 -12.02 -2.39
N TYR A 35 -1.80 -10.90 -2.88
CA TYR A 35 -2.65 -9.75 -3.18
C TYR A 35 -3.59 -10.00 -4.35
N SER A 36 -3.19 -10.83 -5.31
CA SER A 36 -4.07 -11.14 -6.44
C SER A 36 -5.32 -11.88 -6.00
N LYS A 37 -5.27 -12.63 -4.91
CA LYS A 37 -6.43 -13.34 -4.37
C LYS A 37 -7.50 -12.39 -3.83
N PHE A 38 -7.11 -11.18 -3.44
CA PHE A 38 -7.99 -10.20 -2.82
C PHE A 38 -8.15 -8.93 -3.65
N GLU A 39 -7.78 -9.01 -4.94
CA GLU A 39 -7.78 -7.83 -5.81
C GLU A 39 -9.11 -7.09 -5.80
N ASP A 40 -10.21 -7.79 -6.03
CA ASP A 40 -11.52 -7.15 -6.12
C ASP A 40 -11.90 -6.43 -4.82
N ARG A 41 -11.62 -7.06 -3.69
CA ARG A 41 -11.91 -6.47 -2.39
C ARG A 41 -11.04 -5.25 -2.13
N LEU A 42 -9.74 -5.40 -2.34
CA LEU A 42 -8.78 -4.35 -2.01
C LEU A 42 -8.93 -3.12 -2.91
N MET A 43 -9.25 -3.34 -4.18
CA MET A 43 -9.42 -2.21 -5.11
C MET A 43 -10.53 -1.26 -4.68
N LEU A 44 -11.59 -1.79 -4.07
CA LEU A 44 -12.77 -1.00 -3.72
C LEU A 44 -12.85 -0.63 -2.23
N MET A 45 -12.01 -1.22 -1.40
CA MET A 45 -12.05 -1.04 0.05
C MET A 45 -11.70 0.39 0.45
N PRO A 46 -12.44 1.03 1.37
CA PRO A 46 -12.02 2.32 1.93
C PRO A 46 -10.91 2.12 2.96
N ALA A 47 -10.13 3.16 3.22
CA ALA A 47 -9.10 3.12 4.25
C ALA A 47 -9.72 3.16 5.65
N SER A 48 -10.90 3.72 5.78
CA SER A 48 -11.67 3.74 7.02
C SER A 48 -13.15 3.59 6.69
N HIS A 49 -13.90 2.94 7.58
CA HIS A 49 -15.34 2.80 7.40
C HIS A 49 -16.11 3.98 8.01
N LYS A 50 -15.43 4.90 8.71
CA LYS A 50 -16.04 6.09 9.27
C LYS A 50 -15.78 7.28 8.36
N LYS A 51 -16.84 7.97 7.95
CA LYS A 51 -16.76 9.06 6.96
C LYS A 51 -15.88 10.22 7.40
N GLU A 52 -15.76 10.45 8.70
CA GLU A 52 -14.96 11.55 9.26
C GLU A 52 -13.45 11.27 9.19
N TYR A 53 -13.03 10.05 8.89
CA TYR A 53 -11.62 9.72 8.77
C TYR A 53 -11.17 9.85 7.32
N HIS A 54 -9.85 10.05 7.14
CA HIS A 54 -9.31 10.24 5.80
C HIS A 54 -9.49 8.97 4.95
N ASN A 55 -9.67 9.17 3.66
CA ASN A 55 -9.80 8.11 2.67
C ASN A 55 -10.97 7.13 2.93
N ALA A 56 -12.04 7.61 3.58
CA ALA A 56 -13.23 6.81 3.85
C ALA A 56 -14.16 6.78 2.64
N PHE A 57 -13.62 6.42 1.45
CA PHE A 57 -14.37 6.35 0.19
C PHE A 57 -13.92 5.11 -0.58
N PRO A 58 -14.72 4.61 -1.52
CA PRO A 58 -14.34 3.43 -2.31
C PRO A 58 -13.00 3.63 -3.02
N GLY A 59 -12.12 2.64 -2.90
CA GLY A 59 -10.77 2.72 -3.45
C GLY A 59 -9.79 3.45 -2.56
N GLY A 60 -10.23 3.99 -1.42
CA GLY A 60 -9.39 4.80 -0.55
C GLY A 60 -8.26 4.03 0.11
N TYR A 61 -8.42 2.72 0.33
CA TYR A 61 -7.37 1.93 0.97
C TYR A 61 -6.10 1.90 0.12
N ILE A 62 -6.22 1.53 -1.13
CA ILE A 62 -5.05 1.44 -2.03
C ILE A 62 -4.47 2.83 -2.29
N GLU A 63 -5.31 3.84 -2.45
CA GLU A 63 -4.83 5.22 -2.59
C GLU A 63 -4.01 5.63 -1.36
N HIS A 64 -4.49 5.29 -0.17
CA HIS A 64 -3.77 5.57 1.08
C HIS A 64 -2.44 4.82 1.14
N VAL A 65 -2.43 3.52 0.85
CA VAL A 65 -1.20 2.73 0.90
C VAL A 65 -0.16 3.27 -0.09
N ASN A 66 -0.58 3.60 -1.31
CA ASN A 66 0.35 4.17 -2.30
C ASN A 66 0.94 5.49 -1.81
N ARG A 67 0.14 6.31 -1.15
CA ARG A 67 0.62 7.58 -0.59
C ARG A 67 1.63 7.34 0.53
N VAL A 68 1.38 6.36 1.39
CA VAL A 68 2.31 6.02 2.47
C VAL A 68 3.63 5.53 1.90
N VAL A 69 3.60 4.69 0.87
CA VAL A 69 4.82 4.22 0.20
C VAL A 69 5.59 5.41 -0.36
N LYS A 70 4.91 6.31 -1.06
CA LYS A 70 5.55 7.49 -1.65
C LYS A 70 6.20 8.37 -0.59
N CYS A 71 5.50 8.61 0.52
CA CYS A 71 6.02 9.43 1.60
C CYS A 71 7.22 8.76 2.28
N ALA A 72 7.15 7.44 2.48
CA ALA A 72 8.24 6.69 3.08
C ALA A 72 9.52 6.77 2.23
N LEU A 73 9.37 6.64 0.92
CA LEU A 73 10.51 6.74 -0.01
C LEU A 73 11.12 8.15 0.02
N LYS A 74 10.29 9.18 0.07
CA LYS A 74 10.77 10.56 0.16
C LYS A 74 11.49 10.82 1.48
N GLN A 75 10.97 10.32 2.59
CA GLN A 75 11.61 10.47 3.89
C GLN A 75 12.95 9.72 3.95
N TYR A 76 13.02 8.54 3.39
CA TYR A 76 14.25 7.78 3.33
C TYR A 76 15.33 8.56 2.59
N LEU A 77 14.99 9.12 1.44
CA LEU A 77 15.91 9.91 0.64
C LEU A 77 16.34 11.18 1.39
N LEU A 78 15.40 11.87 2.03
CA LEU A 78 15.68 13.08 2.79
C LEU A 78 16.66 12.79 3.93
N PHE A 79 16.41 11.74 4.70
CA PHE A 79 17.29 11.38 5.82
C PHE A 79 18.68 11.02 5.32
N GLN A 80 18.78 10.32 4.19
CA GLN A 80 20.06 9.97 3.60
C GLN A 80 20.82 11.22 3.16
N GLU A 81 20.14 12.16 2.51
CA GLU A 81 20.74 13.41 2.06
C GLU A 81 21.19 14.28 3.22
N GLU A 82 20.48 14.26 4.34
CA GLU A 82 20.81 15.03 5.53
C GLU A 82 21.87 14.36 6.40
N GLY A 83 22.38 13.20 5.97
CA GLY A 83 23.45 12.52 6.70
C GLY A 83 22.99 11.69 7.89
N CYS A 84 21.70 11.39 8.00
CA CYS A 84 21.19 10.52 9.05
C CYS A 84 21.61 9.08 8.76
N ASP A 85 21.78 8.29 9.82
CA ASP A 85 22.14 6.88 9.68
C ASP A 85 20.91 6.08 9.24
N VAL A 86 20.92 5.62 8.00
CA VAL A 86 19.86 4.77 7.45
C VAL A 86 20.33 3.33 7.23
N SER A 87 21.46 2.96 7.87
CA SER A 87 22.06 1.63 7.66
C SER A 87 21.34 0.51 8.41
N THR A 88 20.47 0.84 9.37
CA THR A 88 19.78 -0.16 10.19
C THR A 88 18.61 -0.84 9.50
N PHE A 89 18.22 -0.35 8.32
CA PHE A 89 17.13 -0.94 7.54
C PHE A 89 17.38 -0.69 6.07
N THR A 90 16.77 -1.52 5.22
CA THR A 90 16.89 -1.34 3.77
C THR A 90 15.68 -0.59 3.24
N LYS A 91 15.85 0.00 2.06
CA LYS A 91 14.76 0.65 1.34
C LYS A 91 13.63 -0.36 1.06
N GLU A 92 14.00 -1.59 0.71
CA GLU A 92 13.02 -2.66 0.49
C GLU A 92 12.21 -2.95 1.75
N GLU A 93 12.86 -3.04 2.91
CA GLU A 93 12.16 -3.27 4.18
C GLU A 93 11.16 -2.16 4.48
N LEU A 94 11.54 -0.93 4.21
CA LEU A 94 10.67 0.22 4.42
C LEU A 94 9.43 0.15 3.53
N VAL A 95 9.63 -0.13 2.24
CA VAL A 95 8.52 -0.26 1.30
C VAL A 95 7.63 -1.45 1.67
N PHE A 96 8.24 -2.58 2.02
CA PHE A 96 7.50 -3.77 2.46
C PHE A 96 6.59 -3.44 3.65
N SER A 97 7.13 -2.74 4.64
CA SER A 97 6.36 -2.34 5.82
C SER A 97 5.22 -1.38 5.45
N ALA A 98 5.50 -0.42 4.57
CA ALA A 98 4.49 0.56 4.15
C ALA A 98 3.33 -0.13 3.40
N ILE A 99 3.65 -1.07 2.50
CA ILE A 99 2.64 -1.80 1.74
C ILE A 99 1.71 -2.59 2.65
N ASN A 100 2.25 -3.20 3.69
CA ASN A 100 1.52 -4.15 4.51
C ASN A 100 1.03 -3.59 5.86
N HIS A 101 1.27 -2.30 6.14
CA HIS A 101 1.04 -1.77 7.50
C HIS A 101 -0.42 -1.84 7.98
N ASP A 102 -1.37 -1.74 7.07
CA ASP A 102 -2.79 -1.76 7.41
C ASP A 102 -3.50 -3.00 6.90
N LEU A 103 -2.75 -4.06 6.59
CA LEU A 103 -3.31 -5.26 5.97
C LEU A 103 -4.43 -5.89 6.79
N GLY A 104 -4.36 -5.77 8.12
CA GLY A 104 -5.39 -6.31 8.99
C GLY A 104 -6.79 -5.73 8.76
N LYS A 105 -6.88 -4.55 8.17
CA LYS A 105 -8.17 -3.93 7.85
C LYS A 105 -8.95 -4.67 6.79
N MET A 106 -8.28 -5.48 5.99
CA MET A 106 -8.93 -6.27 4.94
C MET A 106 -9.87 -7.33 5.51
N GLY A 107 -9.59 -7.82 6.71
CA GLY A 107 -10.27 -8.98 7.25
C GLY A 107 -9.83 -10.25 6.54
N ASP A 108 -10.49 -11.35 6.80
CA ASP A 108 -10.20 -12.57 6.07
C ASP A 108 -11.12 -12.69 4.85
N LYS A 109 -10.99 -13.79 4.12
CA LYS A 109 -11.72 -14.01 2.87
C LYS A 109 -13.23 -13.94 3.04
N ASP A 110 -13.73 -14.42 4.18
CA ASP A 110 -15.16 -14.57 4.43
C ASP A 110 -15.71 -13.56 5.44
N ASP A 111 -14.86 -12.74 6.04
CA ASP A 111 -15.25 -11.80 7.08
C ASP A 111 -14.53 -10.46 6.87
N GLU A 112 -15.30 -9.44 6.50
CA GLU A 112 -14.78 -8.09 6.30
C GLU A 112 -14.83 -7.36 7.62
N SER A 113 -13.67 -7.08 8.20
CA SER A 113 -13.58 -6.47 9.53
C SER A 113 -12.87 -5.11 9.55
N TYR A 114 -12.83 -4.43 8.43
CA TYR A 114 -12.18 -3.12 8.35
C TYR A 114 -13.04 -1.96 8.87
#